data_14ce4d20f81f135c9459e4ea510090cc
#
_entry.id   14ce4d20f81f135c9459e4ea510090cc
#
_cell.length_a   1.000
_cell.length_b   1.000
_cell.length_c   1.000
_cell.angle_alpha   90.00
_cell.angle_beta   90.00
_cell.angle_gamma   90.00
#
_symmetry.space_group_name_H-M   'P 1'
#
loop_
_entity.id
_entity.type
_entity.pdbx_description
1 polymer ?
#
loop_
_entity_poly.entity_id
_entity_poly.type
_entity_poly.pdbx_seq_one_letter_code
_entity_poly.pdbx_strand_id
1 'polypeptide(L)'
;SPRFFMHTFLERLRGKGITTPQSYGFAELPRDSVNVERMACWNTSVQKVLNQLMKESDNLNAEAFLCRLGAQATGKKQVAAEDGIVEIMKLIRRLGHDPKDYKIADGCGLSNYNYLSPALLVDFLKYAYSQTEVFQMLYKSLPVGGVDGTLKFRMKGTPAFRNVHAKTGSFTAINALAGYLKMKNGHEAA
;
A
#
# COMPACT_ATOMS: atom_id res chain seq x y z
N SER A 1 9.16 13.95 -12.91
CA SER A 1 10.06 13.69 -14.03
C SER A 1 11.52 13.70 -13.57
N PRO A 2 12.45 13.03 -14.25
CA PRO A 2 13.88 13.03 -13.92
C PRO A 2 14.47 14.45 -13.82
N ARG A 3 14.02 15.37 -14.68
CA ARG A 3 14.45 16.77 -14.62
C ARG A 3 14.06 17.46 -13.33
N PHE A 4 12.83 17.27 -12.85
CA PHE A 4 12.37 17.81 -11.59
C PHE A 4 13.17 17.25 -10.40
N PHE A 5 13.44 15.94 -10.41
CA PHE A 5 14.28 15.32 -9.40
C PHE A 5 15.68 15.95 -9.36
N MET A 6 16.35 16.08 -10.50
CA MET A 6 17.69 16.67 -10.58
C MET A 6 17.72 18.13 -10.15
N HIS A 7 16.73 18.91 -10.55
CA HIS A 7 16.59 20.31 -10.12
C HIS A 7 16.52 20.41 -8.59
N THR A 8 15.57 19.70 -7.98
CA THR A 8 15.39 19.69 -6.52
C THR A 8 16.62 19.15 -5.79
N PHE A 9 17.29 18.14 -6.35
CA PHE A 9 18.50 17.57 -5.76
C PHE A 9 19.64 18.59 -5.73
N LEU A 10 19.90 19.27 -6.85
CA LEU A 10 20.94 20.30 -6.92
C LEU A 10 20.64 21.50 -6.02
N GLU A 11 19.37 21.93 -5.93
CA GLU A 11 18.98 22.98 -4.99
C GLU A 11 19.27 22.60 -3.54
N ARG A 12 18.95 21.37 -3.15
CA ARG A 12 19.21 20.86 -1.80
C ARG A 12 20.71 20.76 -1.49
N LEU A 13 21.52 20.34 -2.47
CA LEU A 13 22.98 20.31 -2.32
C LEU A 13 23.54 21.72 -2.09
N ARG A 14 23.13 22.69 -2.91
CA ARG A 14 23.53 24.10 -2.77
C ARG A 14 23.12 24.69 -1.42
N GLY A 15 21.91 24.38 -0.97
CA GLY A 15 21.41 24.76 0.36
C GLY A 15 22.20 24.14 1.52
N LYS A 16 22.98 23.11 1.25
CA LYS A 16 23.94 22.49 2.20
C LYS A 16 25.38 22.97 2.00
N GLY A 17 25.62 24.00 1.18
CA GLY A 17 26.94 24.55 0.89
C GLY A 17 27.78 23.69 -0.07
N ILE A 18 27.18 22.70 -0.72
CA ILE A 18 27.89 21.84 -1.68
C ILE A 18 27.89 22.52 -3.04
N THR A 19 29.05 22.74 -3.63
CA THR A 19 29.19 23.30 -4.96
C THR A 19 28.70 22.28 -5.99
N THR A 20 27.82 22.74 -6.88
CA THR A 20 27.25 21.88 -7.94
C THR A 20 27.46 22.51 -9.30
N PRO A 21 27.52 21.71 -10.39
CA PRO A 21 27.51 22.22 -11.75
C PRO A 21 26.30 23.12 -12.02
N GLN A 22 26.46 24.09 -12.91
CA GLN A 22 25.35 24.94 -13.34
C GLN A 22 24.36 24.21 -14.26
N SER A 23 24.86 23.22 -15.00
CA SER A 23 24.05 22.41 -15.93
C SER A 23 24.26 20.92 -15.67
N TYR A 24 23.30 20.14 -16.08
CA TYR A 24 23.34 18.67 -16.03
C TYR A 24 22.74 18.09 -17.33
N GLY A 25 23.16 16.88 -17.67
CA GLY A 25 22.63 16.11 -18.79
C GLY A 25 22.06 14.79 -18.33
N PHE A 26 21.39 14.08 -19.23
CA PHE A 26 20.96 12.70 -19.05
C PHE A 26 21.72 11.82 -20.02
N ALA A 27 22.19 10.69 -19.54
CA ALA A 27 22.83 9.66 -20.33
C ALA A 27 22.34 8.29 -19.89
N GLU A 28 22.26 7.35 -20.82
CA GLU A 28 22.06 5.95 -20.48
C GLU A 28 23.40 5.36 -20.01
N LEU A 29 23.39 4.80 -18.78
CA LEU A 29 24.53 4.05 -18.29
C LEU A 29 24.48 2.63 -18.85
N PRO A 30 25.56 2.14 -19.48
CA PRO A 30 25.65 0.74 -19.86
C PRO A 30 25.43 -0.16 -18.65
N ARG A 31 24.66 -1.24 -18.82
CA ARG A 31 24.31 -2.16 -17.71
C ARG A 31 25.51 -2.80 -17.02
N ASP A 32 26.63 -2.90 -17.74
CA ASP A 32 27.88 -3.54 -17.31
C ASP A 32 28.97 -2.51 -16.97
N SER A 33 28.59 -1.30 -16.58
CA SER A 33 29.54 -0.24 -16.21
C SER A 33 30.29 -0.65 -14.95
N VAL A 34 31.54 -1.12 -15.12
CA VAL A 34 32.45 -1.55 -14.05
C VAL A 34 32.95 -0.43 -13.14
N ASN A 35 32.75 0.83 -13.52
CA ASN A 35 33.23 2.01 -12.79
C ASN A 35 32.11 2.80 -12.10
N VAL A 36 31.05 2.12 -11.70
CA VAL A 36 29.92 2.76 -10.98
C VAL A 36 29.91 2.30 -9.53
N GLU A 37 30.13 3.26 -8.61
CA GLU A 37 30.05 3.03 -7.18
C GLU A 37 28.68 3.48 -6.64
N ARG A 38 28.10 2.64 -5.78
CA ARG A 38 26.85 2.99 -5.08
C ARG A 38 27.16 3.91 -3.93
N MET A 39 26.91 5.20 -4.10
CA MET A 39 27.15 6.23 -3.07
C MET A 39 26.19 6.12 -1.88
N ALA A 40 24.93 5.78 -2.11
CA ALA A 40 23.93 5.67 -1.06
C ALA A 40 22.79 4.73 -1.47
N CYS A 41 22.15 4.14 -0.46
CA CYS A 41 20.93 3.35 -0.64
C CYS A 41 19.94 3.72 0.47
N TRP A 42 18.74 4.09 0.08
CA TRP A 42 17.65 4.34 1.02
C TRP A 42 16.72 3.13 1.06
N ASN A 43 16.56 2.56 2.27
CA ASN A 43 15.66 1.46 2.51
C ASN A 43 14.52 1.89 3.44
N THR A 44 13.31 1.47 3.11
CA THR A 44 12.13 1.70 3.93
C THR A 44 11.52 0.33 4.29
N SER A 45 11.21 0.13 5.57
CA SER A 45 10.58 -1.12 6.00
C SER A 45 9.15 -1.24 5.45
N VAL A 46 8.70 -2.47 5.21
CA VAL A 46 7.32 -2.77 4.78
C VAL A 46 6.31 -2.18 5.76
N GLN A 47 6.56 -2.29 7.08
CA GLN A 47 5.67 -1.72 8.10
C GLN A 47 5.50 -0.20 7.96
N LYS A 48 6.59 0.53 7.66
CA LYS A 48 6.51 1.99 7.48
C LYS A 48 5.70 2.37 6.25
N VAL A 49 5.89 1.66 5.13
CA VAL A 49 5.11 1.88 3.91
C VAL A 49 3.65 1.52 4.13
N LEU A 50 3.38 0.39 4.80
CA LEU A 50 2.03 -0.06 5.12
C LEU A 50 1.29 0.93 6.04
N ASN A 51 1.97 1.49 7.04
CA ASN A 51 1.41 2.54 7.88
C ASN A 51 0.98 3.76 7.07
N GLN A 52 1.85 4.24 6.18
CA GLN A 52 1.55 5.38 5.31
C GLN A 52 0.36 5.06 4.40
N LEU A 53 0.36 3.89 3.76
CA LEU A 53 -0.72 3.43 2.89
C LEU A 53 -2.05 3.39 3.64
N MET A 54 -2.10 2.76 4.81
CA MET A 54 -3.34 2.50 5.51
C MET A 54 -3.87 3.72 6.25
N LYS A 55 -3.00 4.47 6.97
CA LYS A 55 -3.40 5.64 7.76
C LYS A 55 -3.79 6.83 6.88
N GLU A 56 -3.00 7.12 5.85
CA GLU A 56 -3.18 8.29 4.97
C GLU A 56 -3.93 7.94 3.67
N SER A 57 -4.24 6.65 3.46
CA SER A 57 -4.85 6.16 2.22
C SER A 57 -4.03 6.53 0.98
N ASP A 58 -2.72 6.26 1.03
CA ASP A 58 -1.75 6.63 0.01
C ASP A 58 -1.84 5.71 -1.20
N ASN A 59 -2.38 6.25 -2.30
CA ASN A 59 -2.62 5.51 -3.54
C ASN A 59 -1.32 5.06 -4.22
N LEU A 60 -0.27 5.88 -4.18
CA LEU A 60 1.01 5.52 -4.80
C LEU A 60 1.64 4.31 -4.11
N ASN A 61 1.58 4.26 -2.79
CA ASN A 61 2.05 3.11 -2.03
C ASN A 61 1.21 1.85 -2.32
N ALA A 62 -0.10 1.98 -2.54
CA ALA A 62 -0.96 0.85 -2.92
C ALA A 62 -0.55 0.25 -4.28
N GLU A 63 -0.33 1.10 -5.29
CA GLU A 63 0.17 0.67 -6.60
C GLU A 63 1.58 0.06 -6.50
N ALA A 64 2.46 0.65 -5.68
CA ALA A 64 3.80 0.11 -5.46
C ALA A 64 3.77 -1.28 -4.80
N PHE A 65 2.84 -1.52 -3.86
CA PHE A 65 2.64 -2.86 -3.29
C PHE A 65 2.16 -3.87 -4.33
N LEU A 66 1.21 -3.49 -5.18
CA LEU A 66 0.73 -4.35 -6.27
C LEU A 66 1.87 -4.74 -7.21
N CYS A 67 2.66 -3.76 -7.68
CA CYS A 67 3.85 -4.03 -8.49
C CYS A 67 4.89 -4.86 -7.73
N ARG A 68 5.11 -4.59 -6.44
CA ARG A 68 6.06 -5.37 -5.62
C ARG A 68 5.64 -6.83 -5.49
N LEU A 69 4.34 -7.09 -5.35
CA LEU A 69 3.80 -8.45 -5.34
C LEU A 69 4.12 -9.18 -6.63
N GLY A 70 3.87 -8.54 -7.78
CA GLY A 70 4.22 -9.07 -9.10
C GLY A 70 5.72 -9.33 -9.27
N ALA A 71 6.56 -8.39 -8.82
CA ALA A 71 8.02 -8.54 -8.86
C ALA A 71 8.50 -9.73 -8.03
N GLN A 72 7.94 -9.90 -6.84
CA GLN A 72 8.28 -11.02 -5.95
C GLN A 72 7.90 -12.37 -6.57
N ALA A 73 6.74 -12.44 -7.21
CA ALA A 73 6.22 -13.68 -7.78
C ALA A 73 6.93 -14.07 -9.09
N THR A 74 7.31 -13.09 -9.91
CA THR A 74 7.85 -13.33 -11.25
C THR A 74 9.38 -13.25 -11.32
N GLY A 75 10.03 -12.61 -10.34
CA GLY A 75 11.47 -12.29 -10.39
C GLY A 75 11.86 -11.23 -11.44
N LYS A 76 10.90 -10.65 -12.14
CA LYS A 76 11.15 -9.63 -13.15
C LYS A 76 11.67 -8.34 -12.53
N LYS A 77 12.58 -7.64 -13.23
CA LYS A 77 13.05 -6.30 -12.85
C LYS A 77 12.06 -5.20 -13.25
N GLN A 78 11.29 -5.42 -14.30
CA GLN A 78 10.22 -4.55 -14.76
C GLN A 78 8.92 -5.35 -14.69
N VAL A 79 7.96 -4.84 -13.95
CA VAL A 79 6.66 -5.47 -13.71
C VAL A 79 5.55 -4.51 -14.05
N ALA A 80 4.45 -5.07 -14.51
CA ALA A 80 3.18 -4.36 -14.69
C ALA A 80 2.24 -4.67 -13.51
N ALA A 81 1.19 -3.89 -13.34
CA ALA A 81 0.15 -4.12 -12.33
C ALA A 81 -0.47 -5.51 -12.48
N GLU A 82 -0.62 -5.97 -13.71
CA GLU A 82 -1.18 -7.28 -14.07
C GLU A 82 -0.40 -8.45 -13.43
N ASP A 83 0.92 -8.35 -13.34
CA ASP A 83 1.75 -9.37 -12.67
C ASP A 83 1.34 -9.52 -11.18
N GLY A 84 1.00 -8.42 -10.51
CA GLY A 84 0.52 -8.41 -9.12
C GLY A 84 -0.93 -8.87 -8.99
N ILE A 85 -1.79 -8.45 -9.93
CA ILE A 85 -3.19 -8.86 -9.98
C ILE A 85 -3.32 -10.38 -10.08
N VAL A 86 -2.47 -11.03 -10.88
CA VAL A 86 -2.44 -12.50 -10.99
C VAL A 86 -2.24 -13.16 -9.62
N GLU A 87 -1.38 -12.62 -8.77
CA GLU A 87 -1.15 -13.18 -7.43
C GLU A 87 -2.35 -12.97 -6.50
N ILE A 88 -3.02 -11.82 -6.60
CA ILE A 88 -4.26 -11.59 -5.84
C ILE A 88 -5.35 -12.56 -6.29
N MET A 89 -5.50 -12.81 -7.59
CA MET A 89 -6.47 -13.78 -8.11
C MET A 89 -6.17 -15.23 -7.66
N LYS A 90 -4.90 -15.59 -7.50
CA LYS A 90 -4.51 -16.88 -6.91
C LYS A 90 -4.92 -16.96 -5.43
N LEU A 91 -4.78 -15.87 -4.67
CA LEU A 91 -5.22 -15.83 -3.28
C LEU A 91 -6.75 -15.92 -3.18
N ILE A 92 -7.51 -15.22 -4.02
CA ILE A 92 -8.98 -15.32 -4.11
C ILE A 92 -9.40 -16.77 -4.29
N ARG A 93 -8.78 -17.50 -5.24
CA ARG A 93 -9.04 -18.92 -5.44
C ARG A 93 -8.70 -19.78 -4.23
N ARG A 94 -7.56 -19.49 -3.55
CA ARG A 94 -7.15 -20.20 -2.32
C ARG A 94 -8.16 -20.03 -1.19
N LEU A 95 -8.83 -18.88 -1.14
CA LEU A 95 -9.88 -18.59 -0.16
C LEU A 95 -11.23 -19.23 -0.49
N GLY A 96 -11.32 -19.99 -1.59
CA GLY A 96 -12.51 -20.73 -1.98
C GLY A 96 -13.47 -19.96 -2.88
N HIS A 97 -13.07 -18.82 -3.42
CA HIS A 97 -13.87 -18.04 -4.36
C HIS A 97 -13.47 -18.31 -5.82
N ASP A 98 -14.42 -18.19 -6.76
CA ASP A 98 -14.08 -18.21 -8.19
C ASP A 98 -13.53 -16.82 -8.59
N PRO A 99 -12.27 -16.71 -9.07
CA PRO A 99 -11.70 -15.45 -9.51
C PRO A 99 -12.48 -14.76 -10.64
N LYS A 100 -13.30 -15.51 -11.40
CA LYS A 100 -14.13 -14.95 -12.48
C LYS A 100 -15.24 -14.03 -11.98
N ASP A 101 -15.65 -14.18 -10.71
CA ASP A 101 -16.68 -13.36 -10.07
C ASP A 101 -16.15 -12.00 -9.61
N TYR A 102 -14.84 -11.76 -9.75
CA TYR A 102 -14.17 -10.57 -9.24
C TYR A 102 -13.32 -9.91 -10.33
N LYS A 103 -13.11 -8.61 -10.18
CA LYS A 103 -12.21 -7.86 -11.04
C LYS A 103 -11.38 -6.88 -10.21
N ILE A 104 -10.07 -6.93 -10.38
CA ILE A 104 -9.11 -5.99 -9.83
C ILE A 104 -8.47 -5.28 -11.01
N ALA A 105 -8.56 -3.97 -11.04
CA ALA A 105 -8.06 -3.14 -12.13
C ALA A 105 -6.88 -2.28 -11.70
N ASP A 106 -6.75 -2.00 -10.39
CA ASP A 106 -5.66 -1.23 -9.82
C ASP A 106 -5.41 -1.63 -8.35
N GLY A 107 -4.32 -1.16 -7.77
CA GLY A 107 -3.97 -1.38 -6.37
C GLY A 107 -4.61 -0.38 -5.41
N CYS A 108 -4.94 0.81 -5.88
CA CYS A 108 -5.43 1.90 -5.03
C CYS A 108 -6.97 1.95 -4.88
N GLY A 109 -7.70 1.22 -5.71
CA GLY A 109 -9.15 1.14 -5.64
C GLY A 109 -9.87 2.32 -6.30
N LEU A 110 -9.20 3.13 -7.14
CA LEU A 110 -9.81 4.26 -7.83
C LEU A 110 -10.51 3.89 -9.14
N SER A 111 -10.20 2.75 -9.71
CA SER A 111 -10.84 2.31 -10.94
C SER A 111 -12.28 1.87 -10.70
N ASN A 112 -13.20 2.40 -11.49
CA ASN A 112 -14.60 1.95 -11.52
C ASN A 112 -14.75 0.48 -12.00
N TYR A 113 -13.68 -0.12 -12.50
CA TYR A 113 -13.67 -1.50 -12.95
C TYR A 113 -13.28 -2.49 -11.84
N ASN A 114 -12.95 -2.01 -10.65
CA ASN A 114 -12.79 -2.89 -9.49
C ASN A 114 -14.16 -3.46 -9.09
N TYR A 115 -14.25 -4.76 -8.96
CA TYR A 115 -15.45 -5.47 -8.54
C TYR A 115 -15.11 -6.52 -7.49
N LEU A 116 -15.58 -6.28 -6.26
CA LEU A 116 -15.32 -7.13 -5.09
C LEU A 116 -16.59 -7.25 -4.26
N SER A 117 -16.74 -8.37 -3.54
CA SER A 117 -17.84 -8.54 -2.59
C SER A 117 -17.41 -8.26 -1.15
N PRO A 118 -18.33 -7.85 -0.26
CA PRO A 118 -18.05 -7.77 1.17
C PRO A 118 -17.59 -9.11 1.75
N ALA A 119 -18.15 -10.22 1.30
CA ALA A 119 -17.76 -11.56 1.74
C ALA A 119 -16.27 -11.84 1.46
N LEU A 120 -15.80 -11.51 0.25
CA LEU A 120 -14.37 -11.64 -0.08
C LEU A 120 -13.49 -10.79 0.83
N LEU A 121 -13.88 -9.55 1.13
CA LEU A 121 -13.11 -8.69 2.04
C LEU A 121 -13.03 -9.28 3.46
N VAL A 122 -14.13 -9.85 3.96
CA VAL A 122 -14.14 -10.55 5.26
C VAL A 122 -13.21 -11.76 5.22
N ASP A 123 -13.20 -12.54 4.15
CA ASP A 123 -12.31 -13.70 4.04
C ASP A 123 -10.83 -13.31 3.91
N PHE A 124 -10.50 -12.19 3.26
CA PHE A 124 -9.15 -11.62 3.32
C PHE A 124 -8.76 -11.22 4.75
N LEU A 125 -9.66 -10.59 5.50
CA LEU A 125 -9.40 -10.21 6.89
C LEU A 125 -9.22 -11.44 7.78
N LYS A 126 -10.07 -12.47 7.64
CA LYS A 126 -9.93 -13.76 8.35
C LYS A 126 -8.61 -14.45 8.01
N TYR A 127 -8.22 -14.46 6.74
CA TYR A 127 -6.95 -15.01 6.31
C TYR A 127 -5.77 -14.26 6.94
N ALA A 128 -5.79 -12.92 6.90
CA ALA A 128 -4.76 -12.13 7.57
C ALA A 128 -4.71 -12.41 9.07
N TYR A 129 -5.85 -12.53 9.74
CA TYR A 129 -5.96 -12.88 11.15
C TYR A 129 -5.32 -14.23 11.47
N SER A 130 -5.47 -15.23 10.60
CA SER A 130 -4.86 -16.56 10.75
C SER A 130 -3.32 -16.57 10.63
N GLN A 131 -2.74 -15.49 10.10
CA GLN A 131 -1.28 -15.33 9.90
C GLN A 131 -0.74 -14.32 10.92
N THR A 132 -0.25 -14.76 12.07
CA THR A 132 0.08 -13.91 13.23
C THR A 132 0.94 -12.68 12.86
N GLU A 133 2.01 -12.86 12.10
CA GLU A 133 2.90 -11.76 11.73
C GLU A 133 2.20 -10.76 10.79
N VAL A 134 1.47 -11.27 9.78
CA VAL A 134 0.70 -10.44 8.84
C VAL A 134 -0.37 -9.67 9.58
N PHE A 135 -1.11 -10.33 10.48
CA PHE A 135 -2.15 -9.69 11.29
C PHE A 135 -1.58 -8.56 12.14
N GLN A 136 -0.49 -8.80 12.86
CA GLN A 136 0.12 -7.78 13.70
C GLN A 136 0.56 -6.54 12.90
N MET A 137 1.15 -6.75 11.73
CA MET A 137 1.57 -5.66 10.85
C MET A 137 0.36 -4.89 10.30
N LEU A 138 -0.64 -5.61 9.81
CA LEU A 138 -1.88 -5.04 9.28
C LEU A 138 -2.65 -4.26 10.35
N TYR A 139 -2.93 -4.91 11.48
CA TYR A 139 -3.72 -4.33 12.58
C TYR A 139 -3.13 -3.01 13.10
N LYS A 140 -1.80 -2.96 13.29
CA LYS A 140 -1.08 -1.73 13.71
C LYS A 140 -1.14 -0.61 12.67
N SER A 141 -1.25 -0.96 11.39
CA SER A 141 -1.28 0.01 10.31
C SER A 141 -2.68 0.56 10.00
N LEU A 142 -3.75 -0.13 10.42
CA LEU A 142 -5.12 0.33 10.21
C LEU A 142 -5.42 1.63 10.97
N PRO A 143 -6.18 2.58 10.38
CA PRO A 143 -6.77 3.71 11.09
C PRO A 143 -7.58 3.24 12.30
N VAL A 144 -7.48 4.00 13.40
CA VAL A 144 -8.20 3.71 14.65
C VAL A 144 -9.34 4.71 14.85
N GLY A 145 -10.51 4.21 15.13
CA GLY A 145 -11.73 5.00 15.31
C GLY A 145 -11.57 6.13 16.33
N GLY A 146 -11.71 7.39 15.89
CA GLY A 146 -11.59 8.59 16.71
C GLY A 146 -10.17 9.00 17.10
N VAL A 147 -9.14 8.27 16.65
CA VAL A 147 -7.74 8.48 17.06
C VAL A 147 -6.88 9.00 15.93
N ASP A 148 -6.77 8.27 14.83
CA ASP A 148 -5.82 8.59 13.78
C ASP A 148 -6.31 8.25 12.36
N GLY A 149 -5.47 8.59 11.37
CA GLY A 149 -5.70 8.33 9.96
C GLY A 149 -7.05 8.85 9.48
N THR A 150 -7.64 8.18 8.52
CA THR A 150 -8.94 8.55 7.94
C THR A 150 -10.12 8.40 8.90
N LEU A 151 -9.93 7.77 10.08
CA LEU A 151 -10.96 7.63 11.12
C LEU A 151 -10.79 8.63 12.27
N LYS A 152 -9.82 9.53 12.24
CA LYS A 152 -9.48 10.48 13.33
C LYS A 152 -10.69 11.27 13.87
N PHE A 153 -11.61 11.64 13.00
CA PHE A 153 -12.78 12.46 13.37
C PHE A 153 -14.09 11.64 13.43
N ARG A 154 -14.02 10.33 13.22
CA ARG A 154 -15.18 9.43 13.23
C ARG A 154 -15.25 8.63 14.54
N MET A 155 -16.45 8.17 14.90
CA MET A 155 -16.71 7.26 16.03
C MET A 155 -16.42 7.82 17.44
N LYS A 156 -16.09 9.12 17.57
CA LYS A 156 -15.92 9.75 18.89
C LYS A 156 -17.23 9.71 19.67
N GLY A 157 -17.14 9.42 20.97
CA GLY A 157 -18.32 9.34 21.87
C GLY A 157 -19.20 8.10 21.65
N THR A 158 -18.73 7.11 20.91
CA THR A 158 -19.44 5.83 20.68
C THR A 158 -18.63 4.64 21.18
N PRO A 159 -19.22 3.44 21.34
CA PRO A 159 -18.49 2.21 21.68
C PRO A 159 -17.42 1.82 20.65
N ALA A 160 -17.46 2.37 19.46
CA ALA A 160 -16.48 2.15 18.40
C ALA A 160 -15.19 2.99 18.58
N PHE A 161 -15.21 4.00 19.46
CA PHE A 161 -14.04 4.83 19.77
C PHE A 161 -12.90 3.99 20.34
N ARG A 162 -11.71 4.09 19.73
CA ARG A 162 -10.51 3.32 20.04
C ARG A 162 -10.66 1.80 19.89
N ASN A 163 -11.80 1.34 19.43
CA ASN A 163 -12.10 -0.08 19.32
C ASN A 163 -12.06 -0.56 17.86
N VAL A 164 -12.51 0.27 16.92
CA VAL A 164 -12.50 -0.08 15.50
C VAL A 164 -11.14 0.24 14.90
N HIS A 165 -10.52 -0.75 14.26
CA HIS A 165 -9.31 -0.66 13.45
C HIS A 165 -9.69 -1.00 12.00
N ALA A 166 -9.87 0.01 11.14
CA ALA A 166 -10.42 -0.23 9.82
C ALA A 166 -9.90 0.72 8.75
N LYS A 167 -9.81 0.21 7.51
CA LYS A 167 -9.52 0.99 6.32
C LYS A 167 -10.81 1.52 5.72
N THR A 168 -10.83 2.80 5.41
CA THR A 168 -11.91 3.44 4.65
C THR A 168 -11.65 3.34 3.15
N GLY A 169 -12.70 3.22 2.36
CA GLY A 169 -12.72 3.49 0.93
C GLY A 169 -13.77 4.55 0.64
N SER A 170 -13.44 5.55 -0.15
CA SER A 170 -14.40 6.55 -0.60
C SER A 170 -14.13 6.90 -2.06
N PHE A 171 -15.14 6.73 -2.86
CA PHE A 171 -15.19 7.12 -4.26
C PHE A 171 -16.57 7.72 -4.55
N THR A 172 -16.77 8.36 -5.70
CA THR A 172 -18.07 8.93 -6.06
C THR A 172 -19.17 7.86 -5.95
N ALA A 173 -20.14 8.09 -5.06
CA ALA A 173 -21.26 7.21 -4.76
C ALA A 173 -20.89 5.82 -4.15
N ILE A 174 -19.63 5.57 -3.83
CA ILE A 174 -19.18 4.30 -3.24
C ILE A 174 -18.44 4.61 -1.94
N ASN A 175 -18.89 4.00 -0.84
CA ASN A 175 -18.22 4.07 0.45
C ASN A 175 -18.05 2.66 1.02
N ALA A 176 -16.90 2.40 1.61
CA ALA A 176 -16.56 1.14 2.25
C ALA A 176 -15.82 1.35 3.57
N LEU A 177 -15.97 0.39 4.46
CA LEU A 177 -15.21 0.29 5.70
C LEU A 177 -14.95 -1.20 5.95
N ALA A 178 -13.68 -1.58 6.08
CA ALA A 178 -13.30 -2.96 6.33
C ALA A 178 -12.16 -3.01 7.35
N GLY A 179 -12.24 -3.95 8.30
CA GLY A 179 -11.26 -4.06 9.37
C GLY A 179 -11.76 -4.91 10.54
N TYR A 180 -11.26 -4.61 11.73
CA TYR A 180 -11.51 -5.38 12.93
C TYR A 180 -12.09 -4.52 14.05
N LEU A 181 -12.88 -5.17 14.91
CA LEU A 181 -13.36 -4.59 16.16
C LEU A 181 -13.39 -5.66 17.25
N LYS A 182 -13.29 -5.22 18.50
CA LYS A 182 -13.43 -6.11 19.67
C LYS A 182 -14.85 -6.03 20.20
N MET A 183 -15.52 -7.17 20.26
CA MET A 183 -16.87 -7.29 20.79
C MET A 183 -16.87 -7.26 22.34
N LYS A 184 -18.05 -7.02 22.95
CA LYS A 184 -18.21 -6.97 24.41
C LYS A 184 -17.80 -8.26 25.11
N ASN A 185 -17.92 -9.40 24.46
CA ASN A 185 -17.49 -10.72 24.97
C ASN A 185 -15.98 -10.98 24.82
N GLY A 186 -15.20 -9.99 24.35
CA GLY A 186 -13.76 -10.07 24.20
C GLY A 186 -13.29 -10.68 22.88
N HIS A 187 -14.18 -11.22 22.04
CA HIS A 187 -13.81 -11.74 20.74
C HIS A 187 -13.59 -10.61 19.73
N GLU A 188 -12.69 -10.83 18.78
CA GLU A 188 -12.52 -9.96 17.63
C GLU A 188 -13.48 -10.36 16.50
N ALA A 189 -13.99 -9.37 15.78
CA ALA A 189 -14.83 -9.54 14.61
C ALA A 189 -14.25 -8.72 13.44
N ALA A 190 -14.47 -9.19 12.22
CA ALA A 190 -14.10 -8.55 10.96
C ALA A 190 -15.35 -8.21 10.14
#